data_a4c9ba6e3d260186a0f4ef67cee23bed
#
_entry.id   a4c9ba6e3d260186a0f4ef67cee23bed
#
_cell.length_a   1.000
_cell.length_b   1.000
_cell.length_c   1.000
_cell.angle_alpha   90.00
_cell.angle_beta   90.00
_cell.angle_gamma   90.00
#
_symmetry.space_group_name_H-M   'P 1'
#
loop_
_entity.id
_entity.type
_entity.pdbx_description
1 polymer ?
#
loop_
_entity_poly.entity_id
_entity_poly.type
_entity_poly.pdbx_seq_one_letter_code
_entity_poly.pdbx_strand_id
1 'polypeptide(L)'
;GEPILLIHDTDSGASGEEWAKVAKKLAKNNTVYTIDLLGCGRSDKPSIQYTSYMYVQIITAFVNDVIGKPVNVAATNLSTAPVIMANALSKDLFNKIILINPVSLQQLKCIPDKSTKFKQNIINLPIIGTFIYNKLMSPIKVDLLFRNKFISRGQLISDNMKDAYYESAHKGQSRGKYLYSSILSNYINTNIAPALKNLDKDVSIIASTGIKNNMDVINNYHKLNSKCDIIHIANAKLYPQLELPEKTASIIKKIVTN
;
A
#
# COMPACT_ATOMS: atom_id res chain seq x y z
N GLY A 1 -23.66 -7.70 -0.50
CA GLY A 1 -23.04 -7.35 -1.76
C GLY A 1 -21.73 -8.08 -1.99
N GLU A 2 -21.15 -7.95 -3.18
CA GLU A 2 -19.85 -8.57 -3.49
C GLU A 2 -18.75 -8.06 -2.55
N PRO A 3 -17.82 -8.92 -2.12
CA PRO A 3 -16.76 -8.53 -1.21
C PRO A 3 -15.71 -7.70 -1.94
N ILE A 4 -15.24 -6.64 -1.26
CA ILE A 4 -14.12 -5.81 -1.70
C ILE A 4 -13.13 -5.69 -0.54
N LEU A 5 -11.87 -6.05 -0.76
CA LEU A 5 -10.77 -5.85 0.18
C LEU A 5 -9.95 -4.63 -0.23
N LEU A 6 -9.82 -3.67 0.68
CA LEU A 6 -9.04 -2.46 0.51
C LEU A 6 -7.79 -2.55 1.38
N ILE A 7 -6.63 -2.49 0.74
CA ILE A 7 -5.32 -2.63 1.40
C ILE A 7 -4.57 -1.31 1.30
N HIS A 8 -4.27 -0.71 2.44
CA HIS A 8 -3.48 0.51 2.56
C HIS A 8 -2.02 0.30 2.11
N ASP A 9 -1.26 1.37 1.96
CA ASP A 9 0.18 1.28 1.65
C ASP A 9 0.96 0.58 2.77
N THR A 10 2.04 -0.09 2.43
CA THR A 10 2.98 -0.66 3.39
C THR A 10 3.94 0.44 3.87
N ASP A 11 3.55 1.14 4.92
CA ASP A 11 4.35 2.18 5.57
C ASP A 11 4.05 2.19 7.08
N SER A 12 5.02 2.59 7.90
CA SER A 12 4.91 2.52 9.37
C SER A 12 3.80 3.39 9.97
N GLY A 13 3.38 4.44 9.26
CA GLY A 13 2.25 5.30 9.64
C GLY A 13 0.94 4.95 8.92
N ALA A 14 0.98 4.12 7.88
CA ALA A 14 -0.20 3.75 7.11
C ALA A 14 -1.20 2.92 7.90
N SER A 15 -2.47 2.97 7.54
CA SER A 15 -3.56 2.20 8.13
C SER A 15 -4.78 2.16 7.22
N GLY A 16 -5.78 1.36 7.58
CA GLY A 16 -7.07 1.32 6.90
C GLY A 16 -7.82 2.65 6.86
N GLU A 17 -7.45 3.62 7.70
CA GLU A 17 -7.99 4.99 7.65
C GLU A 17 -7.78 5.67 6.29
N GLU A 18 -6.75 5.27 5.52
CA GLU A 18 -6.58 5.74 4.15
C GLU A 18 -7.83 5.53 3.28
N TRP A 19 -8.59 4.50 3.60
CA TRP A 19 -9.74 4.05 2.84
C TRP A 19 -11.09 4.47 3.43
N ALA A 20 -11.13 5.07 4.62
CA ALA A 20 -12.37 5.30 5.36
C ALA A 20 -13.47 5.99 4.52
N LYS A 21 -13.13 7.04 3.77
CA LYS A 21 -14.10 7.77 2.94
C LYS A 21 -14.56 6.95 1.72
N VAL A 22 -13.64 6.21 1.09
CA VAL A 22 -13.94 5.35 -0.06
C VAL A 22 -14.75 4.13 0.38
N ALA A 23 -14.34 3.49 1.48
CA ALA A 23 -15.04 2.33 2.05
C ALA A 23 -16.50 2.65 2.37
N LYS A 24 -16.78 3.80 3.02
CA LYS A 24 -18.14 4.26 3.31
C LYS A 24 -19.03 4.36 2.06
N LYS A 25 -18.44 4.71 0.91
CA LYS A 25 -19.17 4.82 -0.36
C LYS A 25 -19.41 3.48 -1.01
N LEU A 26 -18.40 2.63 -1.04
CA LEU A 26 -18.50 1.28 -1.60
C LEU A 26 -19.43 0.39 -0.78
N ALA A 27 -19.48 0.58 0.55
CA ALA A 27 -20.34 -0.18 1.46
C ALA A 27 -21.84 -0.01 1.23
N LYS A 28 -22.26 0.95 0.41
CA LYS A 28 -23.66 1.07 0.01
C LYS A 28 -24.16 -0.13 -0.79
N ASN A 29 -23.30 -0.78 -1.54
CA ASN A 29 -23.65 -1.86 -2.46
C ASN A 29 -22.77 -3.12 -2.31
N ASN A 30 -21.71 -3.05 -1.52
CA ASN A 30 -20.69 -4.09 -1.37
C ASN A 30 -20.44 -4.41 0.12
N THR A 31 -19.92 -5.60 0.39
CA THR A 31 -19.31 -5.90 1.69
C THR A 31 -17.85 -5.47 1.63
N VAL A 32 -17.48 -4.41 2.35
CA VAL A 32 -16.15 -3.82 2.28
C VAL A 32 -15.33 -4.25 3.48
N TYR A 33 -14.16 -4.77 3.21
CA TYR A 33 -13.14 -5.12 4.21
C TYR A 33 -11.97 -4.15 4.10
N THR A 34 -11.48 -3.69 5.23
CA THR A 34 -10.21 -2.99 5.36
C THR A 34 -9.35 -3.73 6.36
N ILE A 35 -8.08 -3.91 6.07
CA ILE A 35 -7.14 -4.59 6.96
C ILE A 35 -6.01 -3.63 7.32
N ASP A 36 -5.64 -3.57 8.60
CA ASP A 36 -4.36 -3.01 9.01
C ASP A 36 -3.31 -4.11 8.91
N LEU A 37 -2.37 -3.97 7.98
CA LEU A 37 -1.29 -4.92 7.80
C LEU A 37 -0.40 -4.98 9.06
N LEU A 38 0.23 -6.12 9.31
CA LEU A 38 1.16 -6.27 10.43
C LEU A 38 2.25 -5.18 10.37
N GLY A 39 2.51 -4.52 11.49
CA GLY A 39 3.40 -3.35 11.54
C GLY A 39 2.74 -2.00 11.26
N CYS A 40 1.48 -1.98 10.81
CA CYS A 40 0.73 -0.78 10.43
C CYS A 40 -0.49 -0.57 11.34
N GLY A 41 -1.06 0.63 11.31
CA GLY A 41 -2.33 0.95 11.98
C GLY A 41 -2.45 0.43 13.41
N ARG A 42 -3.56 -0.25 13.67
CA ARG A 42 -3.89 -0.86 14.97
C ARG A 42 -3.32 -2.26 15.16
N SER A 43 -2.83 -2.89 14.08
CA SER A 43 -2.19 -4.20 14.15
C SER A 43 -0.93 -4.21 15.01
N ASP A 44 -0.52 -5.40 15.43
CA ASP A 44 0.71 -5.59 16.19
C ASP A 44 1.93 -5.15 15.40
N LYS A 45 2.93 -4.69 16.13
CA LYS A 45 4.21 -4.22 15.60
C LYS A 45 5.38 -5.01 16.21
N PRO A 46 5.50 -6.31 15.90
CA PRO A 46 6.59 -7.11 16.43
C PRO A 46 7.96 -6.59 15.99
N SER A 47 8.96 -6.78 16.84
CA SER A 47 10.35 -6.41 16.58
C SER A 47 11.03 -7.45 15.67
N ILE A 48 10.55 -7.58 14.45
CA ILE A 48 11.01 -8.53 13.44
C ILE A 48 11.42 -7.82 12.15
N GLN A 49 12.06 -8.56 11.26
CA GLN A 49 12.26 -8.14 9.89
C GLN A 49 10.99 -8.40 9.08
N TYR A 50 10.40 -7.35 8.53
CA TYR A 50 9.22 -7.43 7.68
C TYR A 50 9.65 -7.74 6.25
N THR A 51 8.90 -8.62 5.59
CA THR A 51 9.18 -9.04 4.20
C THR A 51 7.90 -9.05 3.36
N SER A 52 8.04 -8.91 2.04
CA SER A 52 6.91 -9.03 1.13
C SER A 52 6.19 -10.37 1.27
N TYR A 53 6.93 -11.47 1.44
CA TYR A 53 6.35 -12.81 1.58
C TYR A 53 5.43 -12.94 2.80
N MET A 54 5.79 -12.30 3.90
CA MET A 54 4.93 -12.26 5.10
C MET A 54 3.58 -11.59 4.79
N TYR A 55 3.58 -10.48 4.04
CA TYR A 55 2.34 -9.82 3.63
C TYR A 55 1.53 -10.66 2.64
N VAL A 56 2.19 -11.38 1.75
CA VAL A 56 1.52 -12.37 0.88
C VAL A 56 0.73 -13.38 1.72
N GLN A 57 1.36 -13.95 2.75
CA GLN A 57 0.71 -14.91 3.64
C GLN A 57 -0.45 -14.30 4.42
N ILE A 58 -0.27 -13.09 4.98
CA ILE A 58 -1.31 -12.39 5.73
C ILE A 58 -2.54 -12.11 4.84
N ILE A 59 -2.32 -11.59 3.63
CA ILE A 59 -3.40 -11.29 2.69
C ILE A 59 -4.11 -12.59 2.29
N THR A 60 -3.37 -13.64 1.98
CA THR A 60 -3.94 -14.94 1.59
C THR A 60 -4.77 -15.55 2.73
N ALA A 61 -4.22 -15.56 3.95
CA ALA A 61 -4.94 -16.05 5.13
C ALA A 61 -6.19 -15.21 5.42
N PHE A 62 -6.11 -13.89 5.32
CA PHE A 62 -7.26 -13.02 5.54
C PHE A 62 -8.41 -13.30 4.55
N VAL A 63 -8.08 -13.49 3.27
CA VAL A 63 -9.11 -13.84 2.27
C VAL A 63 -9.70 -15.21 2.54
N ASN A 64 -8.88 -16.23 2.83
CA ASN A 64 -9.34 -17.60 3.02
C ASN A 64 -10.10 -17.77 4.35
N ASP A 65 -9.58 -17.24 5.45
CA ASP A 65 -10.07 -17.56 6.79
C ASP A 65 -11.12 -16.56 7.28
N VAL A 66 -11.09 -15.30 6.80
CA VAL A 66 -12.02 -14.24 7.23
C VAL A 66 -13.09 -13.96 6.19
N ILE A 67 -12.73 -13.84 4.91
CA ILE A 67 -13.68 -13.56 3.84
C ILE A 67 -14.33 -14.88 3.34
N GLY A 68 -13.54 -15.95 3.23
CA GLY A 68 -13.99 -17.30 2.89
C GLY A 68 -14.41 -17.50 1.43
N LYS A 69 -14.15 -16.54 0.55
CA LYS A 69 -14.46 -16.60 -0.89
C LYS A 69 -13.60 -15.62 -1.69
N PRO A 70 -13.48 -15.80 -3.02
CA PRO A 70 -12.80 -14.86 -3.89
C PRO A 70 -13.31 -13.43 -3.71
N VAL A 71 -12.41 -12.46 -3.70
CA VAL A 71 -12.70 -11.06 -3.39
C VAL A 71 -12.15 -10.12 -4.46
N ASN A 72 -12.81 -8.99 -4.70
CA ASN A 72 -12.22 -7.89 -5.44
C ASN A 72 -11.22 -7.18 -4.53
N VAL A 73 -10.01 -6.90 -5.00
CA VAL A 73 -8.97 -6.28 -4.17
C VAL A 73 -8.50 -4.95 -4.76
N ALA A 74 -8.36 -3.93 -3.91
CA ALA A 74 -7.68 -2.69 -4.25
C ALA A 74 -6.52 -2.46 -3.26
N ALA A 75 -5.32 -2.25 -3.79
CA ALA A 75 -4.12 -2.05 -2.98
C ALA A 75 -3.34 -0.81 -3.43
N THR A 76 -2.65 -0.17 -2.50
CA THR A 76 -1.92 1.08 -2.73
C THR A 76 -0.41 0.86 -2.67
N ASN A 77 0.30 1.47 -3.60
CA ASN A 77 1.77 1.62 -3.66
C ASN A 77 2.55 0.32 -3.37
N LEU A 78 3.27 0.21 -2.26
CA LEU A 78 4.07 -0.99 -1.92
C LEU A 78 3.21 -2.24 -1.69
N SER A 79 1.99 -2.10 -1.20
CA SER A 79 1.08 -3.23 -0.97
C SER A 79 0.57 -3.87 -2.26
N THR A 80 0.78 -3.26 -3.42
CA THR A 80 0.43 -3.83 -4.73
C THR A 80 1.26 -5.06 -5.07
N ALA A 81 2.52 -5.09 -4.66
CA ALA A 81 3.42 -6.21 -4.94
C ALA A 81 3.00 -7.51 -4.24
N PRO A 82 2.74 -7.54 -2.92
CA PRO A 82 2.23 -8.75 -2.26
C PRO A 82 0.86 -9.20 -2.77
N VAL A 83 -0.01 -8.30 -3.25
CA VAL A 83 -1.28 -8.68 -3.89
C VAL A 83 -1.05 -9.46 -5.18
N ILE A 84 -0.16 -8.99 -6.06
CA ILE A 84 0.20 -9.71 -7.29
C ILE A 84 0.80 -11.09 -6.95
N MET A 85 1.69 -11.15 -5.96
CA MET A 85 2.31 -12.40 -5.53
C MET A 85 1.31 -13.36 -4.89
N ALA A 86 0.36 -12.86 -4.07
CA ALA A 86 -0.71 -13.68 -3.49
C ALA A 86 -1.57 -14.32 -4.59
N ASN A 87 -1.95 -13.56 -5.61
CA ASN A 87 -2.68 -14.12 -6.74
C ASN A 87 -1.86 -15.14 -7.56
N ALA A 88 -0.54 -14.95 -7.67
CA ALA A 88 0.32 -15.91 -8.37
C ALA A 88 0.43 -17.24 -7.62
N LEU A 89 0.36 -17.23 -6.29
CA LEU A 89 0.38 -18.43 -5.45
C LEU A 89 -1.00 -19.10 -5.32
N SER A 90 -2.08 -18.30 -5.37
CA SER A 90 -3.47 -18.74 -5.23
C SER A 90 -4.33 -18.06 -6.29
N LYS A 91 -4.44 -18.69 -7.46
CA LYS A 91 -5.05 -18.08 -8.67
C LYS A 91 -6.51 -17.62 -8.48
N ASP A 92 -7.25 -18.26 -7.58
CA ASP A 92 -8.67 -17.98 -7.34
C ASP A 92 -8.90 -17.08 -6.12
N LEU A 93 -7.84 -16.47 -5.59
CA LEU A 93 -7.93 -15.60 -4.42
C LEU A 93 -8.69 -14.30 -4.71
N PHE A 94 -8.49 -13.73 -5.90
CA PHE A 94 -9.10 -12.48 -6.30
C PHE A 94 -9.94 -12.62 -7.56
N ASN A 95 -11.10 -11.93 -7.58
CA ASN A 95 -11.92 -11.77 -8.78
C ASN A 95 -11.32 -10.70 -9.70
N LYS A 96 -11.13 -9.49 -9.16
CA LYS A 96 -10.52 -8.36 -9.85
C LYS A 96 -9.43 -7.73 -9.00
N ILE A 97 -8.38 -7.26 -9.65
CA ILE A 97 -7.21 -6.65 -8.99
C ILE A 97 -7.10 -5.19 -9.41
N ILE A 98 -7.10 -4.29 -8.43
CA ILE A 98 -6.97 -2.85 -8.63
C ILE A 98 -5.69 -2.38 -7.95
N LEU A 99 -4.77 -1.85 -8.71
CA LEU A 99 -3.49 -1.35 -8.23
C LEU A 99 -3.51 0.19 -8.27
N ILE A 100 -3.26 0.84 -7.15
CA ILE A 100 -3.21 2.30 -7.07
C ILE A 100 -1.76 2.75 -6.95
N ASN A 101 -1.30 3.47 -7.96
CA ASN A 101 0.07 4.00 -8.02
C ASN A 101 1.13 2.96 -7.61
N PRO A 102 1.20 1.80 -8.27
CA PRO A 102 2.14 0.75 -7.90
C PRO A 102 3.58 1.22 -8.02
N VAL A 103 4.45 0.67 -7.20
CA VAL A 103 5.89 0.95 -7.21
C VAL A 103 6.53 0.45 -8.50
N SER A 104 7.58 1.13 -8.99
CA SER A 104 8.25 0.74 -10.22
C SER A 104 8.82 -0.69 -10.14
N LEU A 105 8.72 -1.43 -11.24
CA LEU A 105 9.29 -2.78 -11.35
C LEU A 105 10.80 -2.79 -11.08
N GLN A 106 11.49 -1.68 -11.39
CA GLN A 106 12.92 -1.54 -11.11
C GLN A 106 13.19 -1.45 -9.60
N GLN A 107 12.41 -0.65 -8.86
CA GLN A 107 12.54 -0.55 -7.40
C GLN A 107 12.24 -1.88 -6.73
N LEU A 108 11.23 -2.61 -7.19
CA LEU A 108 10.85 -3.92 -6.64
C LEU A 108 11.91 -5.01 -6.85
N LYS A 109 12.87 -4.81 -7.76
CA LYS A 109 14.03 -5.70 -7.94
C LYS A 109 15.20 -5.40 -7.00
N CYS A 110 15.18 -4.24 -6.32
CA CYS A 110 16.24 -3.89 -5.38
C CYS A 110 16.18 -4.83 -4.17
N ILE A 111 17.31 -5.46 -3.87
CA ILE A 111 17.49 -6.37 -2.74
C ILE A 111 18.33 -5.71 -1.65
N PRO A 112 18.30 -6.22 -0.41
CA PRO A 112 19.15 -5.75 0.67
C PRO A 112 20.64 -5.93 0.34
N ASP A 113 21.40 -4.86 0.45
CA ASP A 113 22.86 -4.83 0.32
C ASP A 113 23.57 -4.47 1.64
N LYS A 114 24.90 -4.38 1.64
CA LYS A 114 25.68 -4.03 2.85
C LYS A 114 25.31 -2.66 3.41
N SER A 115 25.08 -1.66 2.53
CA SER A 115 24.74 -0.30 2.94
C SER A 115 23.34 -0.22 3.54
N THR A 116 22.36 -0.83 2.90
CA THR A 116 20.97 -0.84 3.37
C THR A 116 20.81 -1.64 4.66
N LYS A 117 21.52 -2.77 4.81
CA LYS A 117 21.57 -3.55 6.06
C LYS A 117 22.21 -2.75 7.22
N PHE A 118 23.25 -1.98 6.94
CA PHE A 118 23.86 -1.11 7.93
C PHE A 118 22.87 -0.04 8.44
N LYS A 119 22.14 0.61 7.53
CA LYS A 119 21.07 1.56 7.88
C LYS A 119 19.99 0.90 8.73
N GLN A 120 19.56 -0.32 8.38
CA GLN A 120 18.59 -1.08 9.15
C GLN A 120 19.08 -1.33 10.58
N ASN A 121 20.33 -1.77 10.73
CA ASN A 121 20.91 -2.05 12.03
C ASN A 121 20.91 -0.80 12.93
N ILE A 122 21.23 0.38 12.39
CA ILE A 122 21.19 1.65 13.13
C ILE A 122 19.76 1.95 13.60
N ILE A 123 18.77 1.87 12.72
CA ILE A 123 17.37 2.16 13.07
C ILE A 123 16.82 1.13 14.08
N ASN A 124 17.30 -0.10 14.04
CA ASN A 124 16.86 -1.14 14.96
C ASN A 124 17.50 -1.05 16.35
N LEU A 125 18.54 -0.23 16.55
CA LEU A 125 19.11 -0.01 17.89
C LEU A 125 18.03 0.49 18.88
N PRO A 126 18.05 0.01 20.12
CA PRO A 126 16.99 0.33 21.10
C PRO A 126 16.82 1.83 21.36
N ILE A 127 17.87 2.53 21.72
CA ILE A 127 17.80 3.95 22.12
C ILE A 127 18.02 4.86 20.89
N ILE A 128 19.17 4.72 20.25
CA ILE A 128 19.59 5.58 19.12
C ILE A 128 18.61 5.46 17.96
N GLY A 129 18.26 4.24 17.59
CA GLY A 129 17.33 3.97 16.49
C GLY A 129 15.93 4.50 16.79
N THR A 130 15.46 4.38 18.01
CA THR A 130 14.16 4.95 18.43
C THR A 130 14.17 6.48 18.35
N PHE A 131 15.25 7.12 18.80
CA PHE A 131 15.41 8.57 18.70
C PHE A 131 15.41 9.04 17.25
N ILE A 132 16.20 8.38 16.38
CA ILE A 132 16.25 8.70 14.94
C ILE A 132 14.86 8.53 14.32
N TYR A 133 14.20 7.40 14.56
CA TYR A 133 12.87 7.12 14.03
C TYR A 133 11.84 8.15 14.48
N ASN A 134 11.79 8.51 15.76
CA ASN A 134 10.86 9.51 16.27
C ASN A 134 11.11 10.89 15.65
N LYS A 135 12.36 11.22 15.34
CA LYS A 135 12.68 12.46 14.64
C LYS A 135 12.22 12.42 13.16
N LEU A 136 12.36 11.28 12.49
CA LEU A 136 11.89 11.07 11.11
C LEU A 136 10.37 11.05 11.00
N MET A 137 9.67 10.57 12.03
CA MET A 137 8.21 10.49 12.12
C MET A 137 7.61 11.56 13.04
N SER A 138 8.33 12.68 13.28
CA SER A 138 7.78 13.79 14.05
C SER A 138 6.58 14.45 13.35
N PRO A 139 5.66 15.13 14.07
CA PRO A 139 4.47 15.75 13.47
C PRO A 139 4.81 16.67 12.28
N ILE A 140 5.91 17.45 12.39
CA ILE A 140 6.39 18.32 11.30
C ILE A 140 6.78 17.48 10.07
N LYS A 141 7.47 16.36 10.27
CA LYS A 141 7.89 15.50 9.16
C LYS A 141 6.72 14.75 8.53
N VAL A 142 5.76 14.32 9.33
CA VAL A 142 4.50 13.75 8.85
C VAL A 142 3.74 14.78 8.00
N ASP A 143 3.58 16.02 8.46
CA ASP A 143 2.94 17.07 7.66
C ASP A 143 3.67 17.30 6.32
N LEU A 144 5.01 17.33 6.33
CA LEU A 144 5.82 17.43 5.11
C LEU A 144 5.64 16.22 4.16
N LEU A 145 5.52 15.01 4.69
CA LEU A 145 5.23 13.82 3.87
C LEU A 145 3.88 13.96 3.16
N PHE A 146 2.85 14.39 3.89
CA PHE A 146 1.53 14.63 3.30
C PHE A 146 1.60 15.68 2.20
N ARG A 147 2.17 16.85 2.45
CA ARG A 147 2.24 17.97 1.48
C ARG A 147 3.08 17.65 0.26
N ASN A 148 4.23 16.97 0.44
CA ASN A 148 5.20 16.82 -0.64
C ASN A 148 4.98 15.53 -1.44
N LYS A 149 4.59 14.43 -0.78
CA LYS A 149 4.56 13.10 -1.37
C LYS A 149 3.15 12.56 -1.56
N PHE A 150 2.30 12.65 -0.55
CA PHE A 150 1.06 11.88 -0.51
C PHE A 150 -0.07 12.54 -1.28
N ILE A 151 -0.17 13.88 -1.25
CA ILE A 151 -1.28 14.63 -1.84
C ILE A 151 -0.85 15.88 -2.58
N SER A 152 -1.61 16.27 -3.60
CA SER A 152 -1.36 17.48 -4.40
C SER A 152 -1.82 18.74 -3.68
N ARG A 153 -2.91 18.65 -2.93
CA ARG A 153 -3.56 19.77 -2.27
C ARG A 153 -3.53 19.60 -0.76
N GLY A 154 -2.42 19.99 -0.13
CA GLY A 154 -2.19 19.86 1.31
C GLY A 154 -3.27 20.43 2.22
N GLN A 155 -4.13 21.31 1.69
CA GLN A 155 -5.25 21.92 2.42
C GLN A 155 -6.45 20.98 2.62
N LEU A 156 -6.52 19.85 1.91
CA LEU A 156 -7.67 18.94 1.92
C LEU A 156 -7.57 17.82 2.96
N ILE A 157 -6.44 17.68 3.63
CA ILE A 157 -6.28 16.64 4.65
C ILE A 157 -6.60 17.23 6.01
N SER A 158 -7.56 16.59 6.67
CA SER A 158 -7.86 16.90 8.07
C SER A 158 -6.66 16.58 8.96
N ASP A 159 -6.46 17.38 9.99
CA ASP A 159 -5.42 17.09 10.99
C ASP A 159 -5.60 15.69 11.60
N ASN A 160 -6.84 15.23 11.78
CA ASN A 160 -7.15 13.87 12.24
C ASN A 160 -6.47 12.77 11.41
N MET A 161 -6.28 12.95 10.09
CA MET A 161 -5.60 11.95 9.26
C MET A 161 -4.08 11.95 9.52
N LYS A 162 -3.49 13.13 9.71
CA LYS A 162 -2.07 13.27 10.06
C LYS A 162 -1.81 12.70 11.45
N ASP A 163 -2.73 12.97 12.37
CA ASP A 163 -2.68 12.45 13.74
C ASP A 163 -2.79 10.92 13.75
N ALA A 164 -3.74 10.35 13.00
CA ALA A 164 -3.87 8.91 12.86
C ALA A 164 -2.61 8.25 12.26
N TYR A 165 -1.99 8.89 11.27
CA TYR A 165 -0.72 8.44 10.70
C TYR A 165 0.43 8.51 11.72
N TYR A 166 0.50 9.62 12.46
CA TYR A 166 1.49 9.80 13.52
C TYR A 166 1.30 8.77 14.65
N GLU A 167 0.08 8.59 15.13
CA GLU A 167 -0.26 7.60 16.15
C GLU A 167 0.07 6.18 15.70
N SER A 168 -0.29 5.83 14.46
CA SER A 168 0.07 4.53 13.88
C SER A 168 1.59 4.32 13.90
N ALA A 169 2.38 5.30 13.46
CA ALA A 169 3.83 5.20 13.44
C ALA A 169 4.43 4.99 14.84
N HIS A 170 3.84 5.60 15.89
CA HIS A 170 4.38 5.58 17.25
C HIS A 170 3.75 4.54 18.17
N LYS A 171 2.72 3.83 17.74
CA LYS A 171 2.09 2.77 18.52
C LYS A 171 3.12 1.75 19.01
N GLY A 172 2.96 1.28 20.26
CA GLY A 172 3.83 0.28 20.86
C GLY A 172 5.27 0.79 21.09
N GLN A 173 5.42 2.03 21.58
CA GLN A 173 6.72 2.66 21.85
C GLN A 173 7.59 2.77 20.59
N SER A 174 7.00 3.26 19.50
CA SER A 174 7.69 3.47 18.22
C SER A 174 8.23 2.19 17.56
N ARG A 175 7.55 1.06 17.79
CA ARG A 175 7.91 -0.21 17.13
C ARG A 175 7.69 -0.19 15.61
N GLY A 176 6.96 0.80 15.06
CA GLY A 176 6.92 1.06 13.63
C GLY A 176 8.29 1.19 12.97
N LYS A 177 9.35 1.49 13.76
CA LYS A 177 10.72 1.55 13.27
C LYS A 177 11.22 0.25 12.61
N TYR A 178 10.73 -0.91 13.01
CA TYR A 178 11.15 -2.19 12.44
C TYR A 178 10.58 -2.40 11.04
N LEU A 179 9.33 -1.99 10.81
CA LEU A 179 8.77 -1.93 9.45
C LEU A 179 9.49 -0.87 8.62
N TYR A 180 9.66 0.35 9.16
CA TYR A 180 10.38 1.43 8.48
C TYR A 180 11.79 1.00 8.06
N SER A 181 12.55 0.37 8.95
CA SER A 181 13.90 -0.13 8.65
C SER A 181 13.91 -1.23 7.60
N SER A 182 12.89 -2.10 7.59
CA SER A 182 12.73 -3.16 6.59
C SER A 182 12.41 -2.59 5.20
N ILE A 183 11.62 -1.51 5.12
CA ILE A 183 11.38 -0.76 3.88
C ILE A 183 12.67 -0.11 3.39
N LEU A 184 13.36 0.62 4.29
CA LEU A 184 14.62 1.33 3.98
C LEU A 184 15.71 0.38 3.47
N SER A 185 15.69 -0.87 3.90
CA SER A 185 16.67 -1.89 3.53
C SER A 185 16.20 -2.84 2.42
N ASN A 186 15.10 -2.52 1.74
CA ASN A 186 14.56 -3.26 0.59
C ASN A 186 14.04 -4.67 0.91
N TYR A 187 13.85 -5.04 2.18
CA TYR A 187 13.29 -6.36 2.53
C TYR A 187 11.82 -6.53 2.14
N ILE A 188 11.10 -5.42 1.97
CA ILE A 188 9.71 -5.42 1.50
C ILE A 188 9.63 -5.59 -0.02
N ASN A 189 10.72 -5.34 -0.74
CA ASN A 189 10.73 -5.46 -2.18
C ASN A 189 10.71 -6.94 -2.60
N THR A 190 10.03 -7.21 -3.71
CA THR A 190 10.07 -8.51 -4.38
C THR A 190 9.91 -8.32 -5.88
N ASN A 191 10.65 -9.10 -6.67
CA ASN A 191 10.53 -9.05 -8.11
C ASN A 191 9.23 -9.70 -8.57
N ILE A 192 8.22 -8.89 -8.83
CA ILE A 192 6.91 -9.34 -9.28
C ILE A 192 6.82 -9.54 -10.81
N ALA A 193 7.86 -9.20 -11.56
CA ALA A 193 7.79 -9.23 -13.03
C ALA A 193 7.38 -10.59 -13.61
N PRO A 194 7.90 -11.74 -13.13
CA PRO A 194 7.44 -13.04 -13.61
C PRO A 194 5.96 -13.32 -13.28
N ALA A 195 5.53 -12.97 -12.07
CA ALA A 195 4.14 -13.14 -11.63
C ALA A 195 3.19 -12.27 -12.46
N LEU A 196 3.53 -10.99 -12.65
CA LEU A 196 2.75 -10.05 -13.44
C LEU A 196 2.65 -10.47 -14.91
N LYS A 197 3.75 -10.93 -15.52
CA LYS A 197 3.76 -11.41 -16.92
C LYS A 197 2.82 -12.58 -17.14
N ASN A 198 2.74 -13.49 -16.17
CA ASN A 198 1.93 -14.71 -16.24
C ASN A 198 0.54 -14.55 -15.61
N LEU A 199 0.19 -13.35 -15.18
CA LEU A 199 -1.09 -13.07 -14.56
C LEU A 199 -2.20 -13.14 -15.63
N ASP A 200 -3.11 -14.11 -15.46
CA ASP A 200 -4.23 -14.34 -16.37
C ASP A 200 -5.55 -13.77 -15.79
N LYS A 201 -5.48 -12.57 -15.24
CA LYS A 201 -6.64 -11.82 -14.74
C LYS A 201 -6.58 -10.38 -15.19
N ASP A 202 -7.73 -9.75 -15.30
CA ASP A 202 -7.81 -8.33 -15.57
C ASP A 202 -7.29 -7.54 -14.37
N VAL A 203 -6.34 -6.67 -14.64
CA VAL A 203 -5.75 -5.76 -13.66
C VAL A 203 -6.07 -4.34 -14.07
N SER A 204 -6.68 -3.58 -13.19
CA SER A 204 -6.88 -2.15 -13.40
C SER A 204 -5.85 -1.36 -12.60
N ILE A 205 -5.11 -0.49 -13.26
CA ILE A 205 -4.13 0.38 -12.60
C ILE A 205 -4.67 1.80 -12.56
N ILE A 206 -4.96 2.31 -11.36
CA ILE A 206 -5.33 3.71 -11.16
C ILE A 206 -4.04 4.52 -11.02
N ALA A 207 -3.76 5.34 -12.02
CA ALA A 207 -2.53 6.10 -12.16
C ALA A 207 -2.76 7.60 -11.92
N SER A 208 -2.17 8.15 -10.87
CA SER A 208 -2.23 9.59 -10.57
C SER A 208 -1.28 10.38 -11.47
N THR A 209 -1.77 11.47 -12.07
CA THR A 209 -0.94 12.32 -12.96
C THR A 209 -0.05 13.31 -12.22
N GLY A 210 -0.29 13.53 -10.92
CA GLY A 210 0.52 14.43 -10.08
C GLY A 210 1.83 13.83 -9.56
N ILE A 211 2.12 12.56 -9.88
CA ILE A 211 3.38 11.90 -9.51
C ILE A 211 4.36 12.00 -10.70
N LYS A 212 5.53 12.56 -10.44
CA LYS A 212 6.60 12.65 -11.46
C LYS A 212 6.99 11.26 -11.95
N ASN A 213 7.12 11.08 -13.25
CA ASN A 213 7.49 9.83 -13.94
C ASN A 213 6.53 8.64 -13.69
N ASN A 214 5.35 8.86 -13.12
CA ASN A 214 4.38 7.78 -12.86
C ASN A 214 3.96 7.09 -14.16
N MET A 215 3.83 7.86 -15.24
CA MET A 215 3.44 7.33 -16.54
C MET A 215 4.41 6.28 -17.07
N ASP A 216 5.72 6.50 -16.92
CA ASP A 216 6.73 5.54 -17.33
C ASP A 216 6.66 4.25 -16.49
N VAL A 217 6.41 4.41 -15.17
CA VAL A 217 6.20 3.28 -14.27
C VAL A 217 5.02 2.44 -14.74
N ILE A 218 3.87 3.05 -14.95
CA ILE A 218 2.63 2.36 -15.31
C ILE A 218 2.70 1.74 -16.70
N ASN A 219 3.28 2.43 -17.67
CA ASN A 219 3.53 1.90 -19.01
C ASN A 219 4.40 0.64 -19.00
N ASN A 220 5.34 0.53 -18.04
CA ASN A 220 6.15 -0.70 -17.89
C ASN A 220 5.32 -1.89 -17.39
N TYR A 221 4.29 -1.66 -16.55
CA TYR A 221 3.33 -2.70 -16.17
C TYR A 221 2.53 -3.18 -17.38
N HIS A 222 1.96 -2.25 -18.16
CA HIS A 222 1.18 -2.58 -19.35
C HIS A 222 2.05 -3.27 -20.44
N LYS A 223 3.28 -2.81 -20.67
CA LYS A 223 4.21 -3.47 -21.59
C LYS A 223 4.53 -4.90 -21.18
N LEU A 224 4.58 -5.18 -19.88
CA LEU A 224 4.88 -6.52 -19.36
C LEU A 224 3.66 -7.44 -19.43
N ASN A 225 2.46 -6.90 -19.20
CA ASN A 225 1.18 -7.60 -19.34
C ASN A 225 0.10 -6.64 -19.87
N SER A 226 -0.32 -6.87 -21.12
CA SER A 226 -1.33 -6.03 -21.80
C SER A 226 -2.74 -6.10 -21.18
N LYS A 227 -3.01 -7.06 -20.27
CA LYS A 227 -4.25 -7.10 -19.47
C LYS A 227 -4.27 -6.06 -18.33
N CYS A 228 -3.19 -5.29 -18.15
CA CYS A 228 -3.17 -4.18 -17.21
C CYS A 228 -3.81 -2.93 -17.85
N ASP A 229 -5.08 -2.71 -17.57
CA ASP A 229 -5.78 -1.50 -18.01
C ASP A 229 -5.36 -0.29 -17.18
N ILE A 230 -5.09 0.84 -17.85
CA ILE A 230 -4.64 2.07 -17.18
C ILE A 230 -5.78 3.07 -17.11
N ILE A 231 -6.11 3.50 -15.90
CA ILE A 231 -7.11 4.52 -15.62
C ILE A 231 -6.43 5.72 -14.97
N HIS A 232 -6.47 6.87 -15.64
CA HIS A 232 -5.83 8.08 -15.14
C HIS A 232 -6.72 8.84 -14.17
N ILE A 233 -6.14 9.24 -13.04
CA ILE A 233 -6.76 10.18 -12.10
C ILE A 233 -5.97 11.49 -12.06
N ALA A 234 -6.58 12.53 -12.61
CA ALA A 234 -5.95 13.85 -12.69
C ALA A 234 -5.94 14.55 -11.34
N ASN A 235 -4.91 15.39 -11.13
CA ASN A 235 -4.77 16.26 -9.95
C ASN A 235 -4.66 15.51 -8.61
N ALA A 236 -4.15 14.27 -8.63
CA ALA A 236 -3.84 13.51 -7.42
C ALA A 236 -2.37 13.08 -7.42
N LYS A 237 -1.83 12.86 -6.22
CA LYS A 237 -0.52 12.25 -5.98
C LYS A 237 -0.68 10.79 -5.51
N LEU A 238 0.12 10.37 -4.52
CA LEU A 238 0.27 8.97 -4.15
C LEU A 238 -1.03 8.34 -3.65
N TYR A 239 -1.84 9.07 -2.89
CA TYR A 239 -3.06 8.56 -2.26
C TYR A 239 -4.33 9.23 -2.80
N PRO A 240 -4.77 8.92 -4.04
CA PRO A 240 -6.00 9.47 -4.60
C PRO A 240 -7.24 9.08 -3.78
N GLN A 241 -7.22 7.97 -3.04
CA GLN A 241 -8.28 7.57 -2.12
C GLN A 241 -8.48 8.56 -0.96
N LEU A 242 -7.43 9.27 -0.55
CA LEU A 242 -7.51 10.34 0.44
C LEU A 242 -7.87 11.68 -0.19
N GLU A 243 -7.26 11.97 -1.32
CA GLU A 243 -7.34 13.29 -1.97
C GLU A 243 -8.64 13.48 -2.76
N LEU A 244 -9.07 12.44 -3.47
CA LEU A 244 -10.24 12.43 -4.36
C LEU A 244 -11.13 11.20 -4.08
N PRO A 245 -11.64 11.02 -2.84
CA PRO A 245 -12.34 9.81 -2.43
C PRO A 245 -13.60 9.50 -3.26
N GLU A 246 -14.33 10.53 -3.67
CA GLU A 246 -15.51 10.39 -4.53
C GLU A 246 -15.16 9.77 -5.89
N LYS A 247 -14.16 10.35 -6.53
CA LYS A 247 -13.70 9.90 -7.84
C LYS A 247 -13.08 8.52 -7.77
N THR A 248 -12.25 8.27 -6.75
CA THR A 248 -11.63 6.95 -6.53
C THR A 248 -12.69 5.87 -6.29
N ALA A 249 -13.68 6.13 -5.43
CA ALA A 249 -14.78 5.19 -5.19
C ALA A 249 -15.61 4.93 -6.46
N SER A 250 -15.88 5.96 -7.27
CA SER A 250 -16.61 5.81 -8.53
C SER A 250 -15.86 4.94 -9.54
N ILE A 251 -14.53 5.12 -9.64
CA ILE A 251 -13.67 4.30 -10.52
C ILE A 251 -13.68 2.84 -10.05
N ILE A 252 -13.43 2.60 -8.74
CA ILE A 252 -13.44 1.25 -8.18
C ILE A 252 -14.80 0.58 -8.40
N LYS A 253 -15.90 1.28 -8.11
CA LYS A 253 -17.24 0.76 -8.35
C LYS A 253 -17.44 0.33 -9.80
N LYS A 254 -17.06 1.17 -10.76
CA LYS A 254 -17.17 0.84 -12.21
C LYS A 254 -16.37 -0.41 -12.57
N ILE A 255 -15.15 -0.56 -12.04
CA ILE A 255 -14.32 -1.75 -12.31
C ILE A 255 -15.00 -3.01 -11.75
N VAL A 256 -15.51 -2.94 -10.52
CA VAL A 256 -16.08 -4.11 -9.82
C VAL A 256 -17.43 -4.55 -10.40
N THR A 257 -18.21 -3.64 -11.01
CA THR A 257 -19.53 -3.96 -11.57
C THR A 257 -19.51 -4.38 -13.03
N ASN A 258 -18.44 -4.10 -13.79
CA ASN A 258 -18.25 -4.57 -15.17
C ASN A 258 -17.66 -5.97 -15.19
#